data_dbff175f8e364dd83e7c56ae04f48e41
#
_entry.id   dbff175f8e364dd83e7c56ae04f48e41
#
_cell.length_a   1.000
_cell.length_b   1.000
_cell.length_c   1.000
_cell.angle_alpha   90.00
_cell.angle_beta   90.00
_cell.angle_gamma   90.00
#
_symmetry.space_group_name_H-M   'P 1'
#
loop_
_entity.id
_entity.type
_entity.pdbx_description
1 polymer ?
#
loop_
_entity_poly.entity_id
_entity_poly.type
_entity_poly.pdbx_seq_one_letter_code
_entity_poly.pdbx_strand_id
1 'polypeptide(L)'
;TKITDAGLKEVAKLKNLYWLSLGDTKITDAGLEEVAKLQQLDALYLHSTKITDAGLKEVAKLQELTSLVLNDTHITDAGLKEVAKFRKKLNELRLQGTKITDAGLKNLVKLKRLESLWLSDTQITDAGVAELKKALPNCQIDGP
;
A
#
# COMPACT_ATOMS: atom_id res chain seq x y z
N THR A 1 16.51 10.60 -0.43
CA THR A 1 16.75 10.35 -1.86
C THR A 1 16.15 11.46 -2.70
N LYS A 2 16.86 11.89 -3.74
CA LYS A 2 16.40 12.98 -4.62
C LYS A 2 15.69 12.49 -5.87
N ILE A 3 15.27 11.23 -5.91
CA ILE A 3 14.56 10.67 -7.09
C ILE A 3 13.21 11.37 -7.28
N THR A 4 12.87 11.60 -8.54
CA THR A 4 11.60 12.18 -8.96
C THR A 4 10.94 11.27 -10.00
N ASP A 5 9.74 11.60 -10.43
CA ASP A 5 9.01 10.82 -11.45
C ASP A 5 9.85 10.60 -12.72
N ALA A 6 10.64 11.60 -13.13
CA ALA A 6 11.50 11.48 -14.30
C ALA A 6 12.57 10.39 -14.14
N GLY A 7 13.13 10.25 -12.93
CA GLY A 7 14.14 9.22 -12.65
C GLY A 7 13.60 7.80 -12.68
N LEU A 8 12.29 7.62 -12.46
CA LEU A 8 11.66 6.30 -12.45
C LEU A 8 11.68 5.62 -13.83
N LYS A 9 11.80 6.37 -14.91
CA LYS A 9 11.97 5.80 -16.26
C LYS A 9 13.22 4.92 -16.36
N GLU A 10 14.28 5.32 -15.66
CA GLU A 10 15.52 4.52 -15.62
C GLU A 10 15.36 3.30 -14.71
N VAL A 11 14.73 3.48 -13.56
CA VAL A 11 14.43 2.38 -12.63
C VAL A 11 13.55 1.32 -13.31
N ALA A 12 12.58 1.72 -14.13
CA ALA A 12 11.67 0.83 -14.84
C ALA A 12 12.36 -0.11 -15.84
N LYS A 13 13.63 0.15 -16.19
CA LYS A 13 14.45 -0.74 -17.03
C LYS A 13 14.96 -1.97 -16.28
N LEU A 14 14.97 -1.90 -14.95
CA LEU A 14 15.46 -2.97 -14.05
C LEU A 14 14.38 -4.06 -13.86
N LYS A 15 14.09 -4.84 -14.89
CA LYS A 15 12.95 -5.77 -14.93
C LYS A 15 12.97 -6.88 -13.88
N ASN A 16 14.14 -7.19 -13.31
CA ASN A 16 14.29 -8.23 -12.29
C ASN A 16 14.25 -7.68 -10.84
N LEU A 17 13.82 -6.44 -10.68
CA LEU A 17 13.75 -5.83 -9.36
C LEU A 17 12.64 -6.46 -8.52
N TYR A 18 12.99 -6.95 -7.33
CA TYR A 18 12.05 -7.55 -6.38
C TYR A 18 11.64 -6.59 -5.28
N TRP A 19 12.51 -5.67 -4.91
CA TRP A 19 12.29 -4.73 -3.83
C TRP A 19 12.63 -3.32 -4.28
N LEU A 20 11.73 -2.38 -4.02
CA LEU A 20 11.91 -0.97 -4.36
C LEU A 20 11.41 -0.09 -3.22
N SER A 21 12.30 0.75 -2.70
CA SER A 21 11.95 1.77 -1.74
C SER A 21 12.06 3.16 -2.36
N LEU A 22 10.93 3.86 -2.37
CA LEU A 22 10.80 5.24 -2.85
C LEU A 22 10.30 6.16 -1.74
N GLY A 23 10.39 5.70 -0.49
CA GLY A 23 10.00 6.51 0.67
C GLY A 23 10.83 7.79 0.78
N ASP A 24 10.22 8.83 1.36
CA ASP A 24 10.83 10.15 1.56
C ASP A 24 11.33 10.80 0.24
N THR A 25 10.68 10.49 -0.87
CA THR A 25 11.02 11.06 -2.18
C THR A 25 9.92 12.01 -2.67
N LYS A 26 10.19 12.69 -3.77
CA LYS A 26 9.23 13.62 -4.39
C LYS A 26 8.40 12.97 -5.50
N ILE A 27 8.33 11.64 -5.54
CA ILE A 27 7.48 10.97 -6.52
C ILE A 27 6.01 11.29 -6.29
N THR A 28 5.25 11.22 -7.38
CA THR A 28 3.80 11.42 -7.39
C THR A 28 3.13 10.25 -8.11
N ASP A 29 1.81 10.31 -8.25
CA ASP A 29 1.04 9.30 -8.97
C ASP A 29 1.55 9.08 -10.40
N ALA A 30 2.05 10.13 -11.06
CA ALA A 30 2.60 10.02 -12.42
C ALA A 30 3.79 9.06 -12.50
N GLY A 31 4.66 9.06 -11.49
CA GLY A 31 5.81 8.14 -11.44
C GLY A 31 5.41 6.68 -11.28
N LEU A 32 4.26 6.39 -10.69
CA LEU A 32 3.80 5.02 -10.48
C LEU A 32 3.45 4.29 -11.78
N GLU A 33 3.19 4.99 -12.87
CA GLU A 33 3.05 4.36 -14.19
C GLU A 33 4.33 3.62 -14.61
N GLU A 34 5.48 4.18 -14.26
CA GLU A 34 6.76 3.55 -14.53
C GLU A 34 7.02 2.38 -13.58
N VAL A 35 6.70 2.53 -12.31
CA VAL A 35 6.82 1.46 -11.30
C VAL A 35 5.95 0.25 -11.69
N ALA A 36 4.77 0.48 -12.25
CA ALA A 36 3.87 -0.59 -12.69
C ALA A 36 4.46 -1.51 -13.77
N LYS A 37 5.53 -1.11 -14.42
CA LYS A 37 6.26 -1.93 -15.42
C LYS A 37 7.14 -2.99 -14.75
N LEU A 38 7.41 -2.87 -13.45
CA LEU A 38 8.27 -3.77 -12.69
C LEU A 38 7.47 -4.95 -12.14
N GLN A 39 7.04 -5.83 -13.02
CA GLN A 39 6.08 -6.91 -12.73
C GLN A 39 6.57 -7.99 -11.77
N GLN A 40 7.87 -8.00 -11.42
CA GLN A 40 8.43 -8.94 -10.46
C GLN A 40 8.59 -8.37 -9.05
N LEU A 41 8.11 -7.14 -8.81
CA LEU A 41 8.15 -6.56 -7.47
C LEU A 41 7.36 -7.37 -6.47
N ASP A 42 8.04 -7.76 -5.41
CA ASP A 42 7.50 -8.43 -4.23
C ASP A 42 7.26 -7.44 -3.09
N ALA A 43 8.10 -6.42 -2.97
CA ALA A 43 7.98 -5.38 -1.95
C ALA A 43 8.10 -3.97 -2.55
N LEU A 44 7.15 -3.10 -2.20
CA LEU A 44 7.12 -1.71 -2.64
C LEU A 44 6.87 -0.78 -1.45
N TYR A 45 7.80 0.13 -1.19
CA TYR A 45 7.75 1.08 -0.08
C TYR A 45 7.60 2.50 -0.63
N LEU A 46 6.47 3.14 -0.29
CA LEU A 46 6.06 4.46 -0.79
C LEU A 46 5.77 5.45 0.34
N HIS A 47 6.27 5.17 1.56
CA HIS A 47 5.99 6.01 2.73
C HIS A 47 6.48 7.46 2.52
N SER A 48 5.76 8.40 3.13
CA SER A 48 6.11 9.84 3.10
C SER A 48 6.26 10.39 1.68
N THR A 49 5.41 9.97 0.75
CA THR A 49 5.38 10.47 -0.62
C THR A 49 4.06 11.20 -0.90
N LYS A 50 3.96 11.84 -2.04
CA LYS A 50 2.75 12.59 -2.46
C LYS A 50 1.76 11.75 -3.25
N ILE A 51 1.85 10.41 -3.16
CA ILE A 51 0.89 9.54 -3.85
C ILE A 51 -0.50 9.64 -3.23
N THR A 52 -1.50 9.44 -4.08
CA THR A 52 -2.91 9.46 -3.72
C THR A 52 -3.59 8.17 -4.17
N ASP A 53 -4.90 8.08 -3.94
CA ASP A 53 -5.71 6.94 -4.39
C ASP A 53 -5.58 6.68 -5.90
N ALA A 54 -5.39 7.73 -6.70
CA ALA A 54 -5.20 7.60 -8.15
C ALA A 54 -3.95 6.78 -8.49
N GLY A 55 -2.86 6.96 -7.75
CA GLY A 55 -1.61 6.20 -7.94
C GLY A 55 -1.76 4.73 -7.62
N LEU A 56 -2.63 4.36 -6.68
CA LEU A 56 -2.86 2.96 -6.33
C LEU A 56 -3.45 2.14 -7.48
N LYS A 57 -4.12 2.76 -8.44
CA LYS A 57 -4.59 2.07 -9.65
C LYS A 57 -3.41 1.51 -10.45
N GLU A 58 -2.30 2.22 -10.49
CA GLU A 58 -1.08 1.75 -11.13
C GLU A 58 -0.41 0.67 -10.31
N VAL A 59 -0.28 0.87 -8.98
CA VAL A 59 0.29 -0.13 -8.06
C VAL A 59 -0.47 -1.45 -8.13
N ALA A 60 -1.80 -1.41 -8.29
CA ALA A 60 -2.66 -2.60 -8.37
C ALA A 60 -2.33 -3.52 -9.57
N LYS A 61 -1.58 -3.04 -10.55
CA LYS A 61 -1.10 -3.85 -11.68
C LYS A 61 0.05 -4.79 -11.29
N LEU A 62 0.67 -4.58 -10.12
CA LEU A 62 1.80 -5.37 -9.61
C LEU A 62 1.27 -6.59 -8.84
N GLN A 63 0.96 -7.67 -9.55
CA GLN A 63 0.27 -8.83 -8.99
C GLN A 63 1.12 -9.72 -8.06
N GLU A 64 2.43 -9.51 -8.02
CA GLU A 64 3.34 -10.31 -7.20
C GLU A 64 3.61 -9.71 -5.80
N LEU A 65 3.09 -8.51 -5.50
CA LEU A 65 3.35 -7.84 -4.22
C LEU A 65 2.88 -8.67 -3.03
N THR A 66 3.80 -8.87 -2.08
CA THR A 66 3.54 -9.44 -0.75
C THR A 66 3.65 -8.39 0.35
N SER A 67 4.46 -7.34 0.16
CA SER A 67 4.63 -6.24 1.12
C SER A 67 4.39 -4.88 0.46
N LEU A 68 3.49 -4.09 1.04
CA LEU A 68 3.16 -2.74 0.58
C LEU A 68 3.16 -1.75 1.74
N VAL A 69 4.00 -0.72 1.65
CA VAL A 69 4.15 0.29 2.70
C VAL A 69 3.69 1.65 2.17
N LEU A 70 2.63 2.19 2.76
CA LEU A 70 1.93 3.41 2.35
C LEU A 70 1.81 4.45 3.47
N ASN A 71 2.65 4.34 4.51
CA ASN A 71 2.60 5.25 5.66
C ASN A 71 2.75 6.71 5.22
N ASP A 72 2.01 7.60 5.87
CA ASP A 72 2.14 9.05 5.66
C ASP A 72 1.95 9.46 4.19
N THR A 73 1.04 8.80 3.50
CA THR A 73 0.61 9.15 2.14
C THR A 73 -0.80 9.72 2.14
N HIS A 74 -1.25 10.20 1.00
CA HIS A 74 -2.59 10.79 0.86
C HIS A 74 -3.67 9.76 0.48
N ILE A 75 -3.49 8.51 0.90
CA ILE A 75 -4.44 7.42 0.67
C ILE A 75 -5.66 7.59 1.57
N THR A 76 -6.84 7.31 1.02
CA THR A 76 -8.13 7.30 1.70
C THR A 76 -8.84 5.97 1.51
N ASP A 77 -10.06 5.86 2.03
CA ASP A 77 -10.90 4.67 1.86
C ASP A 77 -11.12 4.29 0.38
N ALA A 78 -11.14 5.29 -0.51
CA ALA A 78 -11.27 5.04 -1.95
C ALA A 78 -10.11 4.23 -2.51
N GLY A 79 -8.88 4.48 -2.03
CA GLY A 79 -7.69 3.74 -2.44
C GLY A 79 -7.68 2.29 -1.97
N LEU A 80 -8.34 1.98 -0.87
CA LEU A 80 -8.40 0.61 -0.35
C LEU A 80 -9.12 -0.36 -1.29
N LYS A 81 -9.97 0.13 -2.19
CA LYS A 81 -10.56 -0.71 -3.25
C LYS A 81 -9.48 -1.29 -4.17
N GLU A 82 -8.46 -0.49 -4.46
CA GLU A 82 -7.34 -0.92 -5.28
C GLU A 82 -6.44 -1.90 -4.50
N VAL A 83 -6.18 -1.61 -3.23
CA VAL A 83 -5.40 -2.50 -2.35
C VAL A 83 -6.06 -3.86 -2.20
N ALA A 84 -7.39 -3.94 -2.18
CA ALA A 84 -8.13 -5.20 -2.09
C ALA A 84 -7.88 -6.14 -3.28
N LYS A 85 -7.33 -5.66 -4.39
CA LYS A 85 -6.95 -6.49 -5.54
C LYS A 85 -5.76 -7.41 -5.23
N PHE A 86 -4.97 -7.11 -4.20
CA PHE A 86 -3.84 -7.94 -3.74
C PHE A 86 -4.25 -9.10 -2.83
N ARG A 87 -5.53 -9.43 -2.74
CA ARG A 87 -6.09 -10.44 -1.80
C ARG A 87 -5.44 -11.82 -1.85
N LYS A 88 -4.77 -12.17 -2.95
CA LYS A 88 -4.16 -13.49 -3.15
C LYS A 88 -2.76 -13.61 -2.59
N LYS A 89 -2.04 -12.52 -2.41
CA LYS A 89 -0.61 -12.55 -2.07
C LYS A 89 -0.19 -11.61 -0.94
N LEU A 90 -0.85 -10.45 -0.78
CA LEU A 90 -0.41 -9.47 0.18
C LEU A 90 -0.46 -10.02 1.61
N ASN A 91 0.70 -10.03 2.29
CA ASN A 91 0.81 -10.47 3.67
C ASN A 91 1.22 -9.35 4.63
N GLU A 92 1.83 -8.29 4.13
CA GLU A 92 2.19 -7.11 4.93
C GLU A 92 1.62 -5.83 4.32
N LEU A 93 0.89 -5.06 5.12
CA LEU A 93 0.33 -3.77 4.71
C LEU A 93 0.52 -2.74 5.82
N ARG A 94 1.14 -1.61 5.49
CA ARG A 94 1.31 -0.49 6.41
C ARG A 94 0.56 0.73 5.89
N LEU A 95 -0.32 1.28 6.74
CA LEU A 95 -1.21 2.40 6.43
C LEU A 95 -1.17 3.50 7.49
N GLN A 96 -0.16 3.50 8.37
CA GLN A 96 -0.04 4.48 9.44
C GLN A 96 -0.05 5.91 8.88
N GLY A 97 -0.70 6.83 9.60
CA GLY A 97 -0.73 8.23 9.19
C GLY A 97 -1.55 8.52 7.92
N THR A 98 -2.32 7.56 7.41
CA THR A 98 -3.21 7.78 6.28
C THR A 98 -4.62 8.23 6.72
N LYS A 99 -5.44 8.69 5.77
CA LYS A 99 -6.79 9.19 6.05
C LYS A 99 -7.88 8.14 5.92
N ILE A 100 -7.55 6.86 6.14
CA ILE A 100 -8.52 5.77 6.13
C ILE A 100 -9.39 5.79 7.37
N THR A 101 -10.64 5.35 7.22
CA THR A 101 -11.65 5.30 8.26
C THR A 101 -12.31 3.91 8.31
N ASP A 102 -13.24 3.72 9.23
CA ASP A 102 -14.02 2.48 9.31
C ASP A 102 -14.79 2.17 8.01
N ALA A 103 -15.10 3.19 7.20
CA ALA A 103 -15.75 2.98 5.90
C ALA A 103 -14.90 2.14 4.93
N GLY A 104 -13.59 2.14 5.09
CA GLY A 104 -12.66 1.35 4.26
C GLY A 104 -12.54 -0.12 4.68
N LEU A 105 -13.02 -0.51 5.86
CA LEU A 105 -12.83 -1.86 6.42
C LEU A 105 -13.36 -2.97 5.51
N LYS A 106 -14.46 -2.72 4.81
CA LYS A 106 -15.04 -3.67 3.84
C LYS A 106 -14.04 -4.14 2.77
N ASN A 107 -13.02 -3.34 2.50
CA ASN A 107 -11.97 -3.69 1.56
C ASN A 107 -10.80 -4.41 2.26
N LEU A 108 -10.41 -3.97 3.45
CA LEU A 108 -9.33 -4.60 4.23
C LEU A 108 -9.67 -6.04 4.62
N VAL A 109 -10.94 -6.33 4.97
CA VAL A 109 -11.37 -7.69 5.36
C VAL A 109 -11.27 -8.70 4.21
N LYS A 110 -11.12 -8.25 2.98
CA LYS A 110 -10.91 -9.11 1.80
C LYS A 110 -9.49 -9.68 1.73
N LEU A 111 -8.53 -9.06 2.44
CA LEU A 111 -7.12 -9.41 2.38
C LEU A 111 -6.80 -10.59 3.33
N LYS A 112 -7.33 -11.77 3.01
CA LYS A 112 -7.27 -12.96 3.86
C LYS A 112 -5.86 -13.55 4.05
N ARG A 113 -4.90 -13.09 3.28
CA ARG A 113 -3.49 -13.51 3.38
C ARG A 113 -2.66 -12.59 4.28
N LEU A 114 -3.24 -11.48 4.76
CA LEU A 114 -2.50 -10.57 5.65
C LEU A 114 -2.07 -11.28 6.93
N GLU A 115 -0.80 -11.13 7.24
CA GLU A 115 -0.16 -11.56 8.47
C GLU A 115 0.12 -10.38 9.40
N SER A 116 0.33 -9.19 8.80
CA SER A 116 0.62 -7.96 9.54
C SER A 116 -0.04 -6.74 8.92
N LEU A 117 -0.74 -5.97 9.75
CA LEU A 117 -1.45 -4.75 9.36
C LEU A 117 -1.19 -3.65 10.39
N TRP A 118 -0.65 -2.51 9.96
CA TRP A 118 -0.37 -1.36 10.82
C TRP A 118 -1.31 -0.20 10.48
N LEU A 119 -2.02 0.30 11.51
CA LEU A 119 -3.11 1.27 11.38
C LEU A 119 -2.97 2.47 12.34
N SER A 120 -1.84 2.61 13.04
CA SER A 120 -1.66 3.73 13.97
C SER A 120 -1.79 5.07 13.23
N ASP A 121 -2.27 6.09 13.95
CA ASP A 121 -2.49 7.44 13.39
C ASP A 121 -3.44 7.48 12.18
N THR A 122 -4.38 6.54 12.10
CA THR A 122 -5.50 6.56 11.16
C THR A 122 -6.78 6.98 11.86
N GLN A 123 -7.88 7.12 11.11
CA GLN A 123 -9.21 7.41 11.65
C GLN A 123 -10.06 6.15 11.88
N ILE A 124 -9.43 4.97 11.88
CA ILE A 124 -10.10 3.72 12.25
C ILE A 124 -10.30 3.71 13.76
N THR A 125 -11.53 3.37 14.19
CA THR A 125 -11.90 3.32 15.61
C THR A 125 -11.48 1.98 16.25
N ASP A 126 -11.51 1.94 17.59
CA ASP A 126 -11.28 0.68 18.32
C ASP A 126 -12.31 -0.40 17.93
N ALA A 127 -13.56 0.01 17.70
CA ALA A 127 -14.61 -0.89 17.19
C ALA A 127 -14.24 -1.43 15.80
N GLY A 128 -13.70 -0.59 14.93
CA GLY A 128 -13.22 -0.99 13.60
C GLY A 128 -12.07 -2.00 13.69
N VAL A 129 -11.11 -1.77 14.57
CA VAL A 129 -10.02 -2.74 14.82
C VAL A 129 -10.57 -4.07 15.33
N ALA A 130 -11.56 -4.05 16.22
CA ALA A 130 -12.19 -5.27 16.73
C ALA A 130 -12.86 -6.07 15.60
N GLU A 131 -13.52 -5.41 14.67
CA GLU A 131 -14.09 -6.05 13.48
C GLU A 131 -12.99 -6.67 12.59
N LEU A 132 -11.89 -5.96 12.37
CA LEU A 132 -10.76 -6.47 11.59
C LEU A 132 -10.15 -7.72 12.23
N LYS A 133 -9.95 -7.72 13.54
CA LYS A 133 -9.42 -8.88 14.29
C LYS A 133 -10.34 -10.09 14.15
N LYS A 134 -11.65 -9.87 14.12
CA LYS A 134 -12.64 -10.91 13.93
C LYS A 134 -12.61 -11.49 12.50
N ALA A 135 -12.47 -10.61 11.49
CA ALA A 135 -12.44 -10.99 10.08
C ALA A 135 -11.11 -11.58 9.64
N LEU A 136 -10.01 -11.19 10.28
CA LEU A 136 -8.63 -11.58 9.98
C LEU A 136 -7.95 -12.15 11.24
N PRO A 137 -8.41 -13.32 11.72
CA PRO A 137 -7.98 -13.84 13.04
C PRO A 137 -6.50 -14.22 13.11
N ASN A 138 -5.86 -14.46 11.96
CA ASN A 138 -4.45 -14.81 11.88
C ASN A 138 -3.54 -13.61 11.59
N CYS A 139 -4.11 -12.40 11.47
CA CYS A 139 -3.37 -11.18 11.18
C CYS A 139 -3.01 -10.46 12.49
N GLN A 140 -1.74 -10.11 12.64
CA GLN A 140 -1.33 -9.19 13.70
C GLN A 140 -1.72 -7.77 13.28
N ILE A 141 -2.59 -7.16 14.05
CA ILE A 141 -3.11 -5.81 13.78
C ILE A 141 -2.61 -4.86 14.86
N ASP A 142 -1.83 -3.88 14.43
CA ASP A 142 -1.41 -2.76 15.25
C ASP A 142 -2.42 -1.62 15.02
N GLY A 143 -3.19 -1.31 16.05
CA GLY A 143 -4.32 -0.40 15.97
C GLY A 143 -3.97 1.06 16.22
N PRO A 144 -4.97 1.96 16.06
CA PRO A 144 -4.82 3.39 16.26
C PRO A 144 -4.52 3.79 17.72
#